data_03a3c3509a082e72be6c2424d0fd8bb5
#
_entry.id   03a3c3509a082e72be6c2424d0fd8bb5
#
_cell.length_a   1.000
_cell.length_b   1.000
_cell.length_c   1.000
_cell.angle_alpha   90.00
_cell.angle_beta   90.00
_cell.angle_gamma   90.00
#
_symmetry.space_group_name_H-M   'P 1'
#
loop_
_entity.id
_entity.type
_entity.pdbx_description
1 polymer ?
#
loop_
_entity_poly.entity_id
_entity_poly.type
_entity_poly.pdbx_seq_one_letter_code
_entity_poly.pdbx_strand_id
1 'polypeptide(L)'
;MNASNNKRVLVTGLQGFTGLHLATELEAHGYEVWGLGDVDPTLPRSVKANLLDLESLRAAVLAAQPQYVVHLAGVAFVGHGQPKAFYDVNLVGTRNLLEALDPLSAQLRCVLLASSANVYGNLQGGLLSEANPVNPANDYAVSKLAMEYMAKLWLPRVPVVMARPFNYTGIGQSESFLIPKIVSHFVRKQPTLDLGNMDVWREFNDVRDVVKAYRLLLEAAPIGQIVNVCSSNLVSLKEALALATELTGHSLEARVNPLFVRANEVLKLGGDTTLLKTFVPNWQPKRLRETLAWMIEAAQQELAASEGSGASGSSLSAAGASGSAAGRATTDSTQSLPPIQP
;
A
#
# COMPACT_ATOMS: atom_id res chain seq x y z
N MET A 1 -11.39 39.37 7.71
CA MET A 1 -10.40 38.35 8.05
C MET A 1 -10.68 37.17 7.14
N ASN A 2 -9.87 36.96 6.10
CA ASN A 2 -10.01 35.81 5.21
C ASN A 2 -9.73 34.55 6.03
N ALA A 3 -10.77 33.78 6.35
CA ALA A 3 -10.60 32.41 6.81
C ALA A 3 -9.80 31.71 5.68
N SER A 4 -8.55 31.38 5.95
CA SER A 4 -7.75 30.59 5.04
C SER A 4 -8.53 29.31 4.76
N ASN A 5 -8.90 29.12 3.49
CA ASN A 5 -9.63 27.94 3.01
C ASN A 5 -8.69 26.72 3.02
N ASN A 6 -8.05 26.50 4.17
CA ASN A 6 -6.99 25.50 4.34
C ASN A 6 -7.69 24.14 4.44
N LYS A 7 -7.60 23.35 3.36
CA LYS A 7 -8.18 22.01 3.27
C LYS A 7 -7.35 21.05 4.14
N ARG A 8 -7.66 20.94 5.43
CA ARG A 8 -6.92 20.07 6.34
C ARG A 8 -7.36 18.62 6.20
N VAL A 9 -6.39 17.73 5.93
CA VAL A 9 -6.61 16.30 5.77
C VAL A 9 -5.77 15.51 6.78
N LEU A 10 -6.41 14.58 7.49
CA LEU A 10 -5.75 13.62 8.37
C LEU A 10 -5.55 12.31 7.60
N VAL A 11 -4.30 11.85 7.51
CA VAL A 11 -3.93 10.59 6.86
C VAL A 11 -3.42 9.62 7.92
N THR A 12 -4.13 8.54 8.16
CA THR A 12 -3.61 7.45 9.01
C THR A 12 -2.72 6.55 8.19
N GLY A 13 -1.60 6.09 8.76
CA GLY A 13 -0.62 5.32 8.01
C GLY A 13 0.20 6.18 7.02
N LEU A 14 0.37 7.46 7.32
CA LEU A 14 1.10 8.44 6.48
C LEU A 14 2.51 7.99 6.13
N GLN A 15 3.22 7.37 7.08
CA GLN A 15 4.62 6.91 6.89
C GLN A 15 4.72 5.61 6.08
N GLY A 16 3.60 4.97 5.74
CA GLY A 16 3.56 3.79 4.89
C GLY A 16 3.72 4.12 3.40
N PHE A 17 3.94 3.08 2.59
CA PHE A 17 4.12 3.20 1.14
C PHE A 17 3.08 4.09 0.47
N THR A 18 1.79 3.80 0.63
CA THR A 18 0.72 4.60 0.02
C THR A 18 0.59 5.99 0.63
N GLY A 19 0.84 6.10 1.94
CA GLY A 19 0.73 7.35 2.70
C GLY A 19 1.69 8.43 2.20
N LEU A 20 2.94 8.07 1.92
CA LEU A 20 3.96 9.01 1.41
C LEU A 20 3.59 9.55 0.02
N HIS A 21 3.13 8.69 -0.89
CA HIS A 21 2.65 9.13 -2.21
C HIS A 21 1.40 9.99 -2.11
N LEU A 22 0.48 9.64 -1.20
CA LEU A 22 -0.73 10.42 -0.97
C LEU A 22 -0.42 11.80 -0.38
N ALA A 23 0.54 11.90 0.54
CA ALA A 23 0.97 13.19 1.07
C ALA A 23 1.44 14.12 -0.04
N THR A 24 2.33 13.63 -0.91
CA THR A 24 2.82 14.38 -2.08
C THR A 24 1.67 14.84 -2.98
N GLU A 25 0.72 13.97 -3.29
CA GLU A 25 -0.44 14.30 -4.14
C GLU A 25 -1.34 15.36 -3.48
N LEU A 26 -1.62 15.22 -2.18
CA LEU A 26 -2.49 16.15 -1.45
C LEU A 26 -1.84 17.53 -1.28
N GLU A 27 -0.56 17.59 -0.91
CA GLU A 27 0.19 18.83 -0.74
C GLU A 27 0.29 19.61 -2.06
N ALA A 28 0.54 18.91 -3.18
CA ALA A 28 0.55 19.50 -4.51
C ALA A 28 -0.79 20.14 -4.92
N HIS A 29 -1.89 19.73 -4.26
CA HIS A 29 -3.25 20.25 -4.50
C HIS A 29 -3.77 21.13 -3.36
N GLY A 30 -2.87 21.68 -2.54
CA GLY A 30 -3.16 22.70 -1.52
C GLY A 30 -3.81 22.17 -0.25
N TYR A 31 -3.65 20.89 0.06
CA TYR A 31 -4.07 20.35 1.35
C TYR A 31 -2.98 20.56 2.42
N GLU A 32 -3.41 20.86 3.62
CA GLU A 32 -2.56 20.78 4.82
C GLU A 32 -2.63 19.34 5.36
N VAL A 33 -1.58 18.57 5.11
CA VAL A 33 -1.54 17.14 5.47
C VAL A 33 -1.10 16.96 6.92
N TRP A 34 -1.90 16.24 7.69
CA TRP A 34 -1.61 15.76 9.03
C TRP A 34 -1.48 14.23 9.03
N GLY A 35 -0.43 13.72 9.68
CA GLY A 35 -0.19 12.29 9.80
C GLY A 35 -0.67 11.71 11.14
N LEU A 36 -1.17 10.49 11.12
CA LEU A 36 -1.46 9.69 12.30
C LEU A 36 -0.90 8.28 12.13
N GLY A 37 -0.13 7.81 13.11
CA GLY A 37 0.44 6.47 13.15
C GLY A 37 0.92 6.10 14.56
N ASP A 38 1.26 4.83 14.76
CA ASP A 38 1.72 4.27 16.04
C ASP A 38 3.23 4.38 16.26
N VAL A 39 3.97 4.85 15.26
CA VAL A 39 5.41 5.10 15.33
C VAL A 39 5.70 6.58 15.63
N ASP A 40 6.92 6.86 16.10
CA ASP A 40 7.34 8.24 16.34
C ASP A 40 7.32 9.05 15.04
N PRO A 41 6.78 10.29 15.09
CA PRO A 41 6.61 11.09 13.89
C PRO A 41 7.97 11.52 13.33
N THR A 42 8.20 11.20 12.06
CA THR A 42 9.37 11.66 11.28
C THR A 42 9.02 12.80 10.33
N LEU A 43 7.72 13.03 10.12
CA LEU A 43 7.19 14.05 9.21
C LEU A 43 6.56 15.21 10.01
N PRO A 44 6.62 16.45 9.49
CA PRO A 44 5.89 17.58 10.07
C PRO A 44 4.40 17.29 10.21
N ARG A 45 3.76 17.89 11.22
CA ARG A 45 2.31 17.72 11.47
C ARG A 45 1.88 16.26 11.59
N SER A 46 2.73 15.40 12.15
CA SER A 46 2.38 14.02 12.45
C SER A 46 2.17 13.84 13.97
N VAL A 47 1.17 13.05 14.31
CA VAL A 47 0.80 12.73 15.69
C VAL A 47 0.90 11.24 15.91
N LYS A 48 1.54 10.83 17.00
CA LYS A 48 1.59 9.43 17.43
C LYS A 48 0.27 9.07 18.10
N ALA A 49 -0.43 8.07 17.55
CA ALA A 49 -1.62 7.49 18.16
C ALA A 49 -1.81 6.05 17.72
N ASN A 50 -2.28 5.20 18.63
CA ASN A 50 -2.59 3.81 18.36
C ASN A 50 -4.08 3.67 18.01
N LEU A 51 -4.40 3.05 16.88
CA LEU A 51 -5.79 2.79 16.48
C LEU A 51 -6.60 1.99 17.52
N LEU A 52 -5.94 1.21 18.36
CA LEU A 52 -6.60 0.43 19.40
C LEU A 52 -6.78 1.20 20.73
N ASP A 53 -6.21 2.41 20.82
CA ASP A 53 -6.36 3.31 21.97
C ASP A 53 -7.24 4.51 21.58
N LEU A 54 -8.51 4.44 21.97
CA LEU A 54 -9.52 5.44 21.63
C LEU A 54 -9.17 6.84 22.18
N GLU A 55 -8.58 6.92 23.37
CA GLU A 55 -8.23 8.23 23.98
C GLU A 55 -7.06 8.87 23.25
N SER A 56 -6.05 8.09 22.83
CA SER A 56 -4.97 8.62 22.01
C SER A 56 -5.47 9.09 20.63
N LEU A 57 -6.44 8.38 20.04
CA LEU A 57 -7.09 8.79 18.79
C LEU A 57 -7.88 10.08 18.94
N ARG A 58 -8.67 10.23 20.00
CA ARG A 58 -9.43 11.45 20.29
C ARG A 58 -8.50 12.66 20.43
N ALA A 59 -7.40 12.51 21.16
CA ALA A 59 -6.40 13.56 21.30
C ALA A 59 -5.76 13.95 19.95
N ALA A 60 -5.39 12.97 19.13
CA ALA A 60 -4.80 13.18 17.81
C ALA A 60 -5.78 13.85 16.82
N VAL A 61 -7.01 13.40 16.78
CA VAL A 61 -8.09 13.97 15.95
C VAL A 61 -8.39 15.40 16.36
N LEU A 62 -8.46 15.67 17.68
CA LEU A 62 -8.67 17.01 18.21
C LEU A 62 -7.50 17.96 17.88
N ALA A 63 -6.26 17.49 17.92
CA ALA A 63 -5.10 18.28 17.53
C ALA A 63 -5.09 18.59 16.02
N ALA A 64 -5.44 17.62 15.19
CA ALA A 64 -5.45 17.76 13.74
C ALA A 64 -6.64 18.61 13.24
N GLN A 65 -7.79 18.59 13.90
CA GLN A 65 -9.03 19.29 13.45
C GLN A 65 -9.31 19.09 11.94
N PRO A 66 -9.42 17.84 11.45
CA PRO A 66 -9.50 17.56 10.02
C PRO A 66 -10.87 17.95 9.43
N GLN A 67 -10.86 18.39 8.16
CA GLN A 67 -12.05 18.47 7.31
C GLN A 67 -12.19 17.23 6.42
N TYR A 68 -11.07 16.58 6.14
CA TYR A 68 -10.97 15.36 5.34
C TYR A 68 -10.15 14.31 6.09
N VAL A 69 -10.47 13.05 5.88
CA VAL A 69 -9.68 11.94 6.45
C VAL A 69 -9.44 10.91 5.36
N VAL A 70 -8.20 10.39 5.28
CA VAL A 70 -7.89 9.18 4.51
C VAL A 70 -7.32 8.13 5.44
N HIS A 71 -8.07 7.05 5.61
CA HIS A 71 -7.68 5.95 6.48
C HIS A 71 -6.97 4.86 5.69
N LEU A 72 -5.62 4.90 5.71
CA LEU A 72 -4.75 3.90 5.05
C LEU A 72 -4.13 2.93 6.05
N ALA A 73 -4.08 3.27 7.34
CA ALA A 73 -3.51 2.41 8.37
C ALA A 73 -4.26 1.07 8.39
N GLY A 74 -3.51 -0.01 8.32
CA GLY A 74 -4.06 -1.35 8.31
C GLY A 74 -2.97 -2.39 8.12
N VAL A 75 -3.24 -3.61 8.56
CA VAL A 75 -2.39 -4.77 8.28
C VAL A 75 -2.80 -5.34 6.93
N ALA A 76 -1.88 -5.34 5.96
CA ALA A 76 -2.17 -5.77 4.57
C ALA A 76 -1.40 -7.02 4.14
N PHE A 77 -0.30 -7.36 4.82
CA PHE A 77 0.55 -8.49 4.43
C PHE A 77 -0.01 -9.81 4.99
N VAL A 78 -0.51 -10.67 4.10
CA VAL A 78 -1.14 -11.97 4.45
C VAL A 78 -0.15 -12.98 5.05
N GLY A 79 1.16 -12.73 4.97
CA GLY A 79 2.21 -13.54 5.60
C GLY A 79 2.43 -13.26 7.10
N HIS A 80 1.68 -12.36 7.71
CA HIS A 80 1.70 -12.18 9.16
C HIS A 80 1.01 -13.35 9.85
N GLY A 81 1.77 -14.14 10.61
CA GLY A 81 1.30 -15.34 11.30
C GLY A 81 0.30 -15.13 12.45
N GLN A 82 -0.39 -13.98 12.49
CA GLN A 82 -1.38 -13.67 13.53
C GLN A 82 -2.67 -13.12 12.89
N PRO A 83 -3.65 -13.97 12.55
CA PRO A 83 -4.95 -13.56 12.00
C PRO A 83 -5.66 -12.49 12.82
N LYS A 84 -5.53 -12.55 14.16
CA LYS A 84 -6.11 -11.57 15.08
C LYS A 84 -5.75 -10.11 14.75
N ALA A 85 -4.51 -9.87 14.31
CA ALA A 85 -4.05 -8.51 13.97
C ALA A 85 -4.86 -7.86 12.84
N PHE A 86 -5.35 -8.65 11.87
CA PHE A 86 -6.21 -8.12 10.81
C PHE A 86 -7.52 -7.58 11.37
N TYR A 87 -8.14 -8.29 12.32
CA TYR A 87 -9.41 -7.87 12.92
C TYR A 87 -9.21 -6.69 13.87
N ASP A 88 -8.19 -6.75 14.73
CA ASP A 88 -7.91 -5.68 15.67
C ASP A 88 -7.65 -4.37 14.94
N VAL A 89 -6.73 -4.35 13.99
CA VAL A 89 -6.33 -3.09 13.32
C VAL A 89 -7.34 -2.67 12.27
N ASN A 90 -7.73 -3.57 11.34
CA ASN A 90 -8.55 -3.17 10.20
C ASN A 90 -10.02 -2.94 10.58
N LEU A 91 -10.56 -3.66 11.57
CA LEU A 91 -11.96 -3.53 11.98
C LEU A 91 -12.11 -2.67 13.24
N VAL A 92 -11.51 -3.12 14.35
CA VAL A 92 -11.66 -2.41 15.64
C VAL A 92 -10.98 -1.05 15.59
N GLY A 93 -9.77 -0.97 15.02
CA GLY A 93 -9.05 0.29 14.85
C GLY A 93 -9.81 1.31 13.99
N THR A 94 -10.42 0.85 12.87
CA THR A 94 -11.26 1.73 12.04
C THR A 94 -12.50 2.20 12.80
N ARG A 95 -13.15 1.31 13.56
CA ARG A 95 -14.30 1.68 14.40
C ARG A 95 -13.93 2.75 15.41
N ASN A 96 -12.80 2.60 16.09
CA ASN A 96 -12.30 3.58 17.05
C ASN A 96 -12.00 4.94 16.39
N LEU A 97 -11.42 4.92 15.18
CA LEU A 97 -11.19 6.15 14.42
C LEU A 97 -12.50 6.87 14.10
N LEU A 98 -13.54 6.16 13.63
CA LEU A 98 -14.85 6.74 13.36
C LEU A 98 -15.49 7.32 14.62
N GLU A 99 -15.35 6.62 15.76
CA GLU A 99 -15.81 7.10 17.07
C GLU A 99 -15.06 8.35 17.53
N ALA A 100 -13.76 8.45 17.29
CA ALA A 100 -12.96 9.63 17.60
C ALA A 100 -13.33 10.84 16.69
N LEU A 101 -13.76 10.58 15.46
CA LEU A 101 -14.17 11.60 14.48
C LEU A 101 -15.59 12.12 14.70
N ASP A 102 -16.49 11.35 15.32
CA ASP A 102 -17.90 11.67 15.51
C ASP A 102 -18.17 13.07 16.15
N PRO A 103 -17.43 13.50 17.19
CA PRO A 103 -17.60 14.84 17.75
C PRO A 103 -17.27 15.99 16.79
N LEU A 104 -16.51 15.71 15.74
CA LEU A 104 -16.13 16.67 14.69
C LEU A 104 -16.99 16.55 13.42
N SER A 105 -18.05 15.74 13.44
CA SER A 105 -18.88 15.41 12.27
C SER A 105 -19.38 16.63 11.50
N ALA A 106 -19.72 17.72 12.19
CA ALA A 106 -20.20 18.96 11.57
C ALA A 106 -19.16 19.67 10.67
N GLN A 107 -17.87 19.44 10.90
CA GLN A 107 -16.80 20.02 10.05
C GLN A 107 -16.24 19.04 9.02
N LEU A 108 -16.51 17.73 9.19
CA LEU A 108 -16.03 16.71 8.24
C LEU A 108 -16.78 16.81 6.92
N ARG A 109 -16.02 16.82 5.82
CA ARG A 109 -16.56 16.83 4.46
C ARG A 109 -16.55 15.42 3.84
N CYS A 110 -15.48 14.66 4.07
CA CYS A 110 -15.35 13.29 3.57
C CYS A 110 -14.32 12.51 4.38
N VAL A 111 -14.67 11.26 4.67
CA VAL A 111 -13.78 10.25 5.30
C VAL A 111 -13.64 9.09 4.33
N LEU A 112 -12.48 8.95 3.68
CA LEU A 112 -12.19 7.84 2.78
C LEU A 112 -11.55 6.70 3.58
N LEU A 113 -12.18 5.53 3.54
CA LEU A 113 -11.66 4.28 4.12
C LEU A 113 -11.10 3.38 3.01
N ALA A 114 -9.82 3.02 3.10
CA ALA A 114 -9.21 2.08 2.19
C ALA A 114 -9.61 0.63 2.54
N SER A 115 -10.53 0.07 1.74
CA SER A 115 -10.85 -1.36 1.71
C SER A 115 -9.89 -2.10 0.77
N SER A 116 -10.34 -3.12 0.09
CA SER A 116 -9.53 -3.90 -0.86
C SER A 116 -10.41 -4.67 -1.85
N ALA A 117 -9.95 -4.82 -3.09
CA ALA A 117 -10.54 -5.75 -4.07
C ALA A 117 -10.49 -7.23 -3.62
N ASN A 118 -9.65 -7.56 -2.62
CA ASN A 118 -9.61 -8.93 -2.06
C ASN A 118 -10.94 -9.37 -1.43
N VAL A 119 -11.86 -8.44 -1.12
CA VAL A 119 -13.20 -8.78 -0.64
C VAL A 119 -14.02 -9.57 -1.67
N TYR A 120 -13.69 -9.45 -2.95
CA TYR A 120 -14.32 -10.26 -4.00
C TYR A 120 -13.84 -11.71 -4.00
N GLY A 121 -12.69 -11.98 -3.38
CA GLY A 121 -12.12 -13.33 -3.28
C GLY A 121 -11.80 -13.93 -4.64
N ASN A 122 -12.16 -15.20 -4.79
CA ASN A 122 -11.83 -16.01 -5.96
C ASN A 122 -12.96 -16.05 -7.01
N LEU A 123 -13.68 -14.93 -7.20
CA LEU A 123 -14.68 -14.87 -8.26
C LEU A 123 -14.02 -15.05 -9.63
N GLN A 124 -14.62 -15.93 -10.44
CA GLN A 124 -14.16 -16.17 -11.79
C GLN A 124 -14.90 -15.29 -12.79
N GLY A 125 -14.13 -14.69 -13.70
CA GLY A 125 -14.63 -14.10 -14.94
C GLY A 125 -14.72 -12.59 -14.96
N GLY A 126 -14.07 -11.98 -15.95
CA GLY A 126 -14.24 -10.60 -16.37
C GLY A 126 -13.69 -9.53 -15.42
N LEU A 127 -14.18 -8.31 -15.64
CA LEU A 127 -13.93 -7.17 -14.77
C LEU A 127 -15.01 -7.12 -13.68
N LEU A 128 -14.58 -7.00 -12.42
CA LEU A 128 -15.48 -7.00 -11.26
C LEU A 128 -15.99 -5.58 -10.99
N SER A 129 -17.29 -5.41 -10.98
CA SER A 129 -17.96 -4.18 -10.53
C SER A 129 -18.32 -4.26 -9.05
N GLU A 130 -18.71 -3.15 -8.47
CA GLU A 130 -19.15 -3.06 -7.08
C GLU A 130 -20.44 -3.83 -6.80
N ALA A 131 -21.21 -4.16 -7.84
CA ALA A 131 -22.41 -5.00 -7.77
C ALA A 131 -22.12 -6.50 -7.71
N ASN A 132 -20.88 -6.93 -8.00
CA ASN A 132 -20.51 -8.33 -7.88
C ASN A 132 -20.56 -8.79 -6.42
N PRO A 133 -20.98 -10.06 -6.17
CA PRO A 133 -21.00 -10.59 -4.81
C PRO A 133 -19.59 -10.59 -4.22
N VAL A 134 -19.50 -10.37 -2.92
CA VAL A 134 -18.25 -10.47 -2.16
C VAL A 134 -18.11 -11.89 -1.60
N ASN A 135 -16.88 -12.45 -1.71
CA ASN A 135 -16.58 -13.81 -1.26
C ASN A 135 -15.13 -13.89 -0.74
N PRO A 136 -14.81 -13.24 0.41
CA PRO A 136 -13.44 -13.13 0.90
C PRO A 136 -12.83 -14.52 1.14
N ALA A 137 -11.56 -14.70 0.72
CA ALA A 137 -10.86 -15.99 0.74
C ALA A 137 -9.78 -16.10 1.84
N ASN A 138 -9.59 -15.06 2.65
CA ASN A 138 -8.61 -15.03 3.75
C ASN A 138 -9.01 -13.99 4.81
N ASP A 139 -8.39 -14.06 6.01
CA ASP A 139 -8.70 -13.18 7.15
C ASP A 139 -8.53 -11.70 6.83
N TYR A 140 -7.55 -11.32 6.02
CA TYR A 140 -7.40 -9.93 5.57
C TYR A 140 -8.64 -9.46 4.81
N ALA A 141 -9.08 -10.22 3.83
CA ALA A 141 -10.27 -9.89 3.04
C ALA A 141 -11.55 -9.88 3.90
N VAL A 142 -11.69 -10.84 4.82
CA VAL A 142 -12.80 -10.87 5.79
C VAL A 142 -12.77 -9.62 6.67
N SER A 143 -11.60 -9.23 7.21
CA SER A 143 -11.48 -8.05 8.07
C SER A 143 -11.84 -6.75 7.33
N LYS A 144 -11.44 -6.62 6.05
CA LYS A 144 -11.80 -5.47 5.21
C LYS A 144 -13.29 -5.45 4.87
N LEU A 145 -13.90 -6.60 4.58
CA LEU A 145 -15.35 -6.69 4.35
C LEU A 145 -16.14 -6.36 5.62
N ALA A 146 -15.72 -6.88 6.77
CA ALA A 146 -16.34 -6.57 8.06
C ALA A 146 -16.24 -5.06 8.37
N MET A 147 -15.08 -4.43 8.07
CA MET A 147 -14.89 -2.98 8.17
C MET A 147 -15.90 -2.22 7.29
N GLU A 148 -16.14 -2.63 6.03
CA GLU A 148 -17.12 -1.98 5.15
C GLU A 148 -18.54 -2.03 5.74
N TYR A 149 -18.97 -3.18 6.25
CA TYR A 149 -20.29 -3.32 6.90
C TYR A 149 -20.36 -2.49 8.17
N MET A 150 -19.34 -2.50 9.00
CA MET A 150 -19.28 -1.68 10.22
C MET A 150 -19.33 -0.18 9.88
N ALA A 151 -18.60 0.27 8.86
CA ALA A 151 -18.55 1.67 8.45
C ALA A 151 -19.91 2.19 7.99
N LYS A 152 -20.76 1.37 7.36
CA LYS A 152 -22.13 1.73 6.98
C LYS A 152 -23.00 2.13 8.18
N LEU A 153 -22.75 1.60 9.37
CA LEU A 153 -23.48 1.97 10.60
C LEU A 153 -23.16 3.41 11.04
N TRP A 154 -22.05 3.99 10.55
CA TRP A 154 -21.60 5.34 10.88
C TRP A 154 -22.09 6.40 9.89
N LEU A 155 -22.63 6.04 8.73
CA LEU A 155 -23.08 6.96 7.70
C LEU A 155 -24.04 8.06 8.19
N PRO A 156 -24.94 7.84 9.17
CA PRO A 156 -25.78 8.93 9.69
C PRO A 156 -25.02 10.01 10.45
N ARG A 157 -23.76 9.78 10.84
CA ARG A 157 -22.95 10.66 11.68
C ARG A 157 -21.65 11.11 11.02
N VAL A 158 -20.99 10.22 10.26
CA VAL A 158 -19.70 10.47 9.64
C VAL A 158 -19.80 10.29 8.12
N PRO A 159 -19.36 11.28 7.32
CA PRO A 159 -19.48 11.22 5.85
C PRO A 159 -18.43 10.28 5.23
N VAL A 160 -18.73 8.98 5.22
CA VAL A 160 -17.80 7.92 4.78
C VAL A 160 -17.97 7.60 3.30
N VAL A 161 -16.85 7.45 2.59
CA VAL A 161 -16.71 6.77 1.30
C VAL A 161 -15.70 5.64 1.44
N MET A 162 -15.95 4.51 0.80
CA MET A 162 -15.07 3.35 0.84
C MET A 162 -14.45 3.11 -0.53
N ALA A 163 -13.14 2.92 -0.59
CA ALA A 163 -12.42 2.60 -1.80
C ALA A 163 -11.94 1.15 -1.78
N ARG A 164 -12.16 0.39 -2.86
CA ARG A 164 -11.62 -0.95 -3.07
C ARG A 164 -10.50 -0.88 -4.10
N PRO A 165 -9.25 -0.57 -3.70
CA PRO A 165 -8.14 -0.61 -4.64
C PRO A 165 -7.87 -2.05 -5.10
N PHE A 166 -7.64 -2.19 -6.41
CA PHE A 166 -7.04 -3.38 -7.01
C PHE A 166 -5.54 -3.34 -6.82
N ASN A 167 -4.81 -4.41 -7.18
CA ASN A 167 -3.36 -4.42 -6.92
C ASN A 167 -2.69 -3.20 -7.54
N TYR A 168 -1.80 -2.59 -6.78
CA TYR A 168 -1.01 -1.44 -7.21
C TYR A 168 0.42 -1.53 -6.70
N THR A 169 1.31 -0.79 -7.35
CA THR A 169 2.74 -0.82 -7.10
C THR A 169 3.39 0.53 -7.35
N GLY A 170 4.62 0.71 -6.91
CA GLY A 170 5.40 1.93 -7.10
C GLY A 170 6.68 1.95 -6.29
N ILE A 171 7.43 3.04 -6.41
CA ILE A 171 8.66 3.27 -5.64
C ILE A 171 8.36 3.27 -4.14
N GLY A 172 9.21 2.62 -3.36
CA GLY A 172 9.07 2.52 -1.90
C GLY A 172 8.19 1.35 -1.43
N GLN A 173 7.62 0.55 -2.34
CA GLN A 173 6.93 -0.67 -1.96
C GLN A 173 7.94 -1.78 -1.66
N SER A 174 7.69 -2.56 -0.60
CA SER A 174 8.56 -3.66 -0.16
C SER A 174 8.79 -4.71 -1.27
N GLU A 175 10.02 -5.25 -1.36
CA GLU A 175 10.38 -6.37 -2.25
C GLU A 175 9.66 -7.69 -1.90
N SER A 176 8.93 -7.75 -0.80
CA SER A 176 8.01 -8.86 -0.52
C SER A 176 6.81 -8.91 -1.49
N PHE A 177 6.50 -7.80 -2.17
CA PHE A 177 5.48 -7.74 -3.20
C PHE A 177 6.05 -8.07 -4.59
N LEU A 178 5.18 -8.59 -5.47
CA LEU A 178 5.55 -9.16 -6.75
C LEU A 178 6.33 -8.19 -7.67
N ILE A 179 5.79 -7.01 -7.95
CA ILE A 179 6.41 -6.08 -8.91
C ILE A 179 7.72 -5.50 -8.39
N PRO A 180 7.84 -5.04 -7.13
CA PRO A 180 9.14 -4.64 -6.58
C PRO A 180 10.18 -5.75 -6.60
N LYS A 181 9.76 -7.00 -6.30
CA LYS A 181 10.63 -8.18 -6.40
C LYS A 181 11.17 -8.37 -7.83
N ILE A 182 10.32 -8.27 -8.84
CA ILE A 182 10.72 -8.34 -10.25
C ILE A 182 11.73 -7.22 -10.56
N VAL A 183 11.39 -5.96 -10.25
CA VAL A 183 12.27 -4.80 -10.50
C VAL A 183 13.64 -5.00 -9.87
N SER A 184 13.69 -5.39 -8.60
CA SER A 184 14.94 -5.63 -7.86
C SER A 184 15.81 -6.70 -8.53
N HIS A 185 15.23 -7.85 -8.94
CA HIS A 185 15.98 -8.93 -9.61
C HIS A 185 16.54 -8.49 -10.96
N PHE A 186 15.77 -7.76 -11.75
CA PHE A 186 16.21 -7.24 -13.04
C PHE A 186 17.32 -6.19 -12.92
N VAL A 187 17.17 -5.24 -12.01
CA VAL A 187 18.17 -4.19 -11.79
C VAL A 187 19.48 -4.75 -11.23
N ARG A 188 19.40 -5.72 -10.30
CA ARG A 188 20.57 -6.41 -9.74
C ARG A 188 21.12 -7.51 -10.67
N LYS A 189 20.58 -7.65 -11.88
CA LYS A 189 21.00 -8.64 -12.89
C LYS A 189 21.06 -10.08 -12.35
N GLN A 190 20.08 -10.44 -11.53
CA GLN A 190 20.00 -11.81 -11.00
C GLN A 190 19.74 -12.80 -12.14
N PRO A 191 20.33 -14.00 -12.14
CA PRO A 191 20.14 -14.97 -13.21
C PRO A 191 18.78 -15.67 -13.18
N THR A 192 18.17 -15.75 -11.99
CA THR A 192 16.91 -16.49 -11.79
C THR A 192 15.95 -15.73 -10.89
N LEU A 193 14.65 -16.01 -11.03
CA LEU A 193 13.59 -15.44 -10.17
C LEU A 193 12.53 -16.52 -9.89
N ASP A 194 12.36 -16.88 -8.62
CA ASP A 194 11.31 -17.80 -8.18
C ASP A 194 9.98 -17.06 -7.99
N LEU A 195 8.95 -17.56 -8.67
CA LEU A 195 7.59 -17.01 -8.69
C LEU A 195 6.56 -18.13 -8.43
N GLY A 196 5.31 -17.73 -8.21
CA GLY A 196 4.17 -18.65 -8.21
C GLY A 196 3.69 -18.98 -9.63
N ASN A 197 2.38 -19.17 -9.78
CA ASN A 197 1.78 -19.45 -11.08
C ASN A 197 1.96 -18.26 -12.04
N MET A 198 2.52 -18.52 -13.21
CA MET A 198 2.80 -17.50 -14.22
C MET A 198 1.62 -17.25 -15.18
N ASP A 199 0.63 -18.15 -15.18
CA ASP A 199 -0.56 -18.03 -16.02
C ASP A 199 -1.71 -17.32 -15.29
N VAL A 200 -1.39 -16.19 -14.68
CA VAL A 200 -2.33 -15.33 -13.96
C VAL A 200 -2.32 -13.92 -14.54
N TRP A 201 -3.50 -13.29 -14.57
CA TRP A 201 -3.68 -11.91 -15.01
C TRP A 201 -4.14 -11.07 -13.84
N ARG A 202 -3.47 -9.94 -13.64
CA ARG A 202 -3.76 -8.97 -12.59
C ARG A 202 -3.71 -7.56 -13.14
N GLU A 203 -4.37 -6.66 -12.47
CA GLU A 203 -4.02 -5.26 -12.58
C GLU A 203 -2.78 -5.00 -11.71
N PHE A 204 -1.88 -4.21 -12.25
CA PHE A 204 -0.76 -3.63 -11.49
C PHE A 204 -0.84 -2.12 -11.68
N ASN A 205 -1.73 -1.50 -10.91
CA ASN A 205 -1.99 -0.08 -11.00
C ASN A 205 -0.78 0.72 -10.50
N ASP A 206 -0.62 1.92 -11.00
CA ASP A 206 0.39 2.87 -10.50
C ASP A 206 -0.11 3.51 -9.20
N VAL A 207 0.71 3.51 -8.16
CA VAL A 207 0.36 4.14 -6.88
C VAL A 207 0.00 5.62 -7.03
N ARG A 208 0.65 6.34 -7.99
CA ARG A 208 0.36 7.75 -8.27
C ARG A 208 -1.06 7.95 -8.78
N ASP A 209 -1.58 7.01 -9.56
CA ASP A 209 -2.97 7.03 -10.02
C ASP A 209 -3.94 6.67 -8.88
N VAL A 210 -3.58 5.70 -8.03
CA VAL A 210 -4.40 5.32 -6.87
C VAL A 210 -4.58 6.51 -5.91
N VAL A 211 -3.49 7.21 -5.54
CA VAL A 211 -3.59 8.35 -4.64
C VAL A 211 -4.28 9.55 -5.28
N LYS A 212 -4.13 9.74 -6.60
CA LYS A 212 -4.92 10.72 -7.36
C LYS A 212 -6.42 10.39 -7.31
N ALA A 213 -6.80 9.11 -7.49
CA ALA A 213 -8.19 8.69 -7.35
C ALA A 213 -8.71 8.96 -5.92
N TYR A 214 -7.94 8.68 -4.89
CA TYR A 214 -8.32 8.97 -3.50
C TYR A 214 -8.58 10.47 -3.28
N ARG A 215 -7.69 11.34 -3.75
CA ARG A 215 -7.91 12.79 -3.67
C ARG A 215 -9.19 13.21 -4.39
N LEU A 216 -9.41 12.74 -5.61
CA LEU A 216 -10.60 13.08 -6.40
C LEU A 216 -11.90 12.54 -5.76
N LEU A 217 -11.86 11.36 -5.14
CA LEU A 217 -12.98 10.83 -4.36
C LEU A 217 -13.24 11.66 -3.09
N LEU A 218 -12.20 12.17 -2.42
CA LEU A 218 -12.38 13.10 -1.32
C LEU A 218 -13.07 14.39 -1.78
N GLU A 219 -12.72 14.93 -2.94
CA GLU A 219 -13.27 16.16 -3.51
C GLU A 219 -14.71 15.95 -4.00
N ALA A 220 -14.99 14.82 -4.67
CA ALA A 220 -16.33 14.47 -5.13
C ALA A 220 -17.28 14.08 -3.99
N ALA A 221 -16.72 13.59 -2.87
CA ALA A 221 -17.42 13.15 -1.67
C ALA A 221 -18.68 12.30 -1.95
N PRO A 222 -18.57 11.13 -2.64
CA PRO A 222 -19.70 10.25 -2.92
C PRO A 222 -20.07 9.45 -1.66
N ILE A 223 -20.64 10.13 -0.67
CA ILE A 223 -20.92 9.57 0.66
C ILE A 223 -21.81 8.34 0.57
N GLY A 224 -21.44 7.31 1.29
CA GLY A 224 -22.13 6.01 1.31
C GLY A 224 -21.76 5.07 0.17
N GLN A 225 -21.01 5.54 -0.83
CA GLN A 225 -20.58 4.69 -1.94
C GLN A 225 -19.36 3.82 -1.57
N ILE A 226 -19.31 2.65 -2.19
CA ILE A 226 -18.13 1.82 -2.30
C ILE A 226 -17.66 1.94 -3.74
N VAL A 227 -16.39 2.25 -3.98
CA VAL A 227 -15.86 2.52 -5.33
C VAL A 227 -14.61 1.70 -5.58
N ASN A 228 -14.60 0.94 -6.66
CA ASN A 228 -13.40 0.25 -7.14
C ASN A 228 -12.38 1.28 -7.64
N VAL A 229 -11.14 1.19 -7.14
CA VAL A 229 -10.02 1.99 -7.65
C VAL A 229 -9.14 1.06 -8.47
N CYS A 230 -9.28 1.14 -9.78
CA CYS A 230 -8.74 0.19 -10.74
C CYS A 230 -8.48 0.86 -12.10
N SER A 231 -7.80 0.14 -13.00
CA SER A 231 -7.51 0.61 -14.36
C SER A 231 -8.26 -0.17 -15.45
N SER A 232 -8.79 -1.33 -15.12
CA SER A 232 -9.29 -2.35 -16.08
C SER A 232 -8.20 -2.90 -17.02
N ASN A 233 -6.91 -2.63 -16.73
CA ASN A 233 -5.77 -3.07 -17.52
C ASN A 233 -5.20 -4.37 -16.93
N LEU A 234 -5.69 -5.50 -17.43
CA LEU A 234 -5.15 -6.80 -17.04
C LEU A 234 -3.85 -7.08 -17.78
N VAL A 235 -2.82 -7.46 -17.02
CA VAL A 235 -1.51 -7.85 -17.53
C VAL A 235 -1.18 -9.23 -16.95
N SER A 236 -0.69 -10.14 -17.79
CA SER A 236 -0.17 -11.42 -17.33
C SER A 236 1.18 -11.24 -16.67
N LEU A 237 1.56 -12.20 -15.79
CA LEU A 237 2.88 -12.18 -15.20
C LEU A 237 3.99 -12.33 -16.26
N LYS A 238 3.73 -13.09 -17.32
CA LYS A 238 4.64 -13.23 -18.47
C LYS A 238 4.88 -11.90 -19.19
N GLU A 239 3.82 -11.12 -19.42
CA GLU A 239 3.92 -9.78 -20.00
C GLU A 239 4.70 -8.82 -19.09
N ALA A 240 4.50 -8.88 -17.77
CA ALA A 240 5.24 -8.05 -16.82
C ALA A 240 6.75 -8.36 -16.87
N LEU A 241 7.13 -9.64 -16.95
CA LEU A 241 8.52 -10.07 -17.11
C LEU A 241 9.11 -9.64 -18.46
N ALA A 242 8.36 -9.75 -19.55
CA ALA A 242 8.79 -9.31 -20.88
C ALA A 242 9.04 -7.79 -20.90
N LEU A 243 8.17 -6.99 -20.29
CA LEU A 243 8.37 -5.55 -20.13
C LEU A 243 9.63 -5.23 -19.32
N ALA A 244 9.89 -5.94 -18.23
CA ALA A 244 11.10 -5.73 -17.43
C ALA A 244 12.36 -6.11 -18.22
N THR A 245 12.33 -7.19 -19.00
CA THR A 245 13.41 -7.57 -19.92
C THR A 245 13.68 -6.45 -20.95
N GLU A 246 12.64 -5.95 -21.60
CA GLU A 246 12.77 -4.86 -22.59
C GLU A 246 13.37 -3.60 -21.99
N LEU A 247 12.87 -3.17 -20.80
CA LEU A 247 13.28 -1.94 -20.14
C LEU A 247 14.70 -1.98 -19.58
N THR A 248 15.18 -3.16 -19.14
CA THR A 248 16.51 -3.29 -18.53
C THR A 248 17.57 -3.84 -19.48
N GLY A 249 17.17 -4.47 -20.59
CA GLY A 249 18.06 -5.23 -21.47
C GLY A 249 18.63 -6.50 -20.83
N HIS A 250 18.17 -6.87 -19.61
CA HIS A 250 18.58 -8.09 -18.91
C HIS A 250 17.52 -9.17 -19.05
N SER A 251 17.97 -10.42 -19.24
CA SER A 251 17.10 -11.61 -19.25
C SER A 251 17.40 -12.48 -18.03
N LEU A 252 16.38 -12.98 -17.38
CA LEU A 252 16.49 -13.93 -16.29
C LEU A 252 15.58 -15.15 -16.52
N GLU A 253 15.89 -16.27 -15.90
CA GLU A 253 15.07 -17.46 -15.90
C GLU A 253 14.01 -17.37 -14.77
N ALA A 254 12.74 -17.22 -15.15
CA ALA A 254 11.64 -17.28 -14.18
C ALA A 254 11.27 -18.74 -13.90
N ARG A 255 11.32 -19.17 -12.65
CA ARG A 255 11.04 -20.52 -12.19
C ARG A 255 9.76 -20.55 -11.38
N VAL A 256 8.92 -21.56 -11.64
CA VAL A 256 7.74 -21.78 -10.80
C VAL A 256 8.16 -22.51 -9.54
N ASN A 257 8.05 -21.84 -8.40
CA ASN A 257 8.24 -22.46 -7.09
C ASN A 257 6.88 -22.93 -6.56
N PRO A 258 6.67 -24.25 -6.37
CA PRO A 258 5.39 -24.80 -5.89
C PRO A 258 4.93 -24.21 -4.55
N LEU A 259 5.86 -23.76 -3.69
CA LEU A 259 5.54 -23.12 -2.41
C LEU A 259 4.85 -21.75 -2.56
N PHE A 260 4.94 -21.14 -3.74
CA PHE A 260 4.29 -19.86 -4.02
C PHE A 260 2.99 -20.00 -4.82
N VAL A 261 2.65 -21.24 -5.23
CA VAL A 261 1.41 -21.53 -5.95
C VAL A 261 0.28 -21.70 -4.94
N ARG A 262 -0.78 -20.91 -5.08
CA ARG A 262 -1.96 -20.97 -4.21
C ARG A 262 -2.93 -22.03 -4.70
N ALA A 263 -3.48 -22.85 -3.79
CA ALA A 263 -4.38 -23.96 -4.12
C ALA A 263 -5.66 -23.53 -4.87
N ASN A 264 -6.17 -22.31 -4.60
CA ASN A 264 -7.39 -21.75 -5.23
C ASN A 264 -7.04 -20.41 -5.87
N GLU A 265 -6.14 -20.41 -6.85
CA GLU A 265 -5.68 -19.18 -7.46
C GLU A 265 -6.68 -18.62 -8.47
N VAL A 266 -6.99 -17.32 -8.31
CA VAL A 266 -7.78 -16.57 -9.31
C VAL A 266 -6.92 -16.37 -10.55
N LEU A 267 -7.37 -16.87 -11.69
CA LEU A 267 -6.61 -16.71 -12.95
C LEU A 267 -6.66 -15.27 -13.45
N LYS A 268 -7.81 -14.59 -13.35
CA LYS A 268 -7.98 -13.20 -13.82
C LYS A 268 -8.68 -12.37 -12.76
N LEU A 269 -8.05 -11.31 -12.31
CA LEU A 269 -8.61 -10.35 -11.34
C LEU A 269 -8.39 -8.93 -11.84
N GLY A 270 -9.45 -8.30 -12.30
CA GLY A 270 -9.49 -6.90 -12.72
C GLY A 270 -10.79 -6.23 -12.30
N GLY A 271 -10.79 -4.91 -12.23
CA GLY A 271 -11.92 -4.10 -11.81
C GLY A 271 -12.60 -3.36 -12.96
N ASP A 272 -13.89 -3.17 -12.84
CA ASP A 272 -14.66 -2.27 -13.71
C ASP A 272 -14.53 -0.83 -13.20
N THR A 273 -14.14 0.08 -14.10
CA THR A 273 -13.93 1.51 -13.80
C THR A 273 -15.19 2.35 -13.98
N THR A 274 -16.34 1.77 -14.31
CA THR A 274 -17.56 2.51 -14.69
C THR A 274 -18.00 3.46 -13.56
N LEU A 275 -18.12 2.96 -12.34
CA LEU A 275 -18.50 3.81 -11.20
C LEU A 275 -17.41 4.85 -10.85
N LEU A 276 -16.13 4.46 -10.87
CA LEU A 276 -15.03 5.38 -10.62
C LEU A 276 -15.06 6.59 -11.57
N LYS A 277 -15.32 6.35 -12.85
CA LYS A 277 -15.38 7.41 -13.88
C LYS A 277 -16.52 8.40 -13.68
N THR A 278 -17.56 8.06 -12.93
CA THR A 278 -18.63 9.01 -12.60
C THR A 278 -18.17 10.08 -11.61
N PHE A 279 -17.20 9.74 -10.74
CA PHE A 279 -16.64 10.65 -9.72
C PHE A 279 -15.29 11.22 -10.12
N VAL A 280 -14.57 10.53 -11.00
CA VAL A 280 -13.23 10.89 -11.48
C VAL A 280 -13.27 11.06 -13.00
N PRO A 281 -13.78 12.20 -13.50
CA PRO A 281 -13.85 12.47 -14.92
C PRO A 281 -12.46 12.40 -15.57
N ASN A 282 -12.39 11.90 -16.81
CA ASN A 282 -11.14 11.73 -17.55
C ASN A 282 -10.13 10.80 -16.87
N TRP A 283 -10.61 9.76 -16.18
CA TRP A 283 -9.77 8.74 -15.60
C TRP A 283 -8.93 8.04 -16.70
N GLN A 284 -7.63 8.28 -16.68
CA GLN A 284 -6.65 7.72 -17.62
C GLN A 284 -5.45 7.19 -16.83
N PRO A 285 -5.55 5.97 -16.28
CA PRO A 285 -4.47 5.38 -15.50
C PRO A 285 -3.28 5.01 -16.39
N LYS A 286 -2.06 5.14 -15.84
CA LYS A 286 -0.82 4.72 -16.46
C LYS A 286 -0.83 3.23 -16.77
N ARG A 287 -0.12 2.87 -17.83
CA ARG A 287 0.13 1.47 -18.17
C ARG A 287 1.28 0.93 -17.32
N LEU A 288 1.29 -0.39 -17.08
CA LEU A 288 2.36 -1.04 -16.30
C LEU A 288 3.77 -0.72 -16.83
N ARG A 289 3.93 -0.57 -18.16
CA ARG A 289 5.20 -0.17 -18.78
C ARG A 289 5.76 1.14 -18.21
N GLU A 290 4.91 2.14 -18.05
CA GLU A 290 5.31 3.46 -17.52
C GLU A 290 5.68 3.36 -16.03
N THR A 291 4.93 2.56 -15.27
CA THR A 291 5.20 2.30 -13.86
C THR A 291 6.50 1.54 -13.67
N LEU A 292 6.74 0.49 -14.47
CA LEU A 292 7.99 -0.28 -14.43
C LEU A 292 9.19 0.57 -14.82
N ALA A 293 9.10 1.38 -15.88
CA ALA A 293 10.19 2.27 -16.29
C ALA A 293 10.58 3.23 -15.15
N TRP A 294 9.59 3.85 -14.50
CA TRP A 294 9.81 4.73 -13.35
C TRP A 294 10.44 4.01 -12.15
N MET A 295 9.98 2.80 -11.83
CA MET A 295 10.53 2.01 -10.71
C MET A 295 11.95 1.50 -11.00
N ILE A 296 12.22 1.07 -12.24
CA ILE A 296 13.54 0.58 -12.67
C ILE A 296 14.56 1.73 -12.63
N GLU A 297 14.20 2.90 -13.14
CA GLU A 297 15.07 4.09 -13.11
C GLU A 297 15.47 4.45 -11.67
N ALA A 298 14.50 4.50 -10.75
CA ALA A 298 14.77 4.79 -9.35
C ALA A 298 15.65 3.73 -8.69
N ALA A 299 15.37 2.45 -8.93
CA ALA A 299 16.17 1.35 -8.37
C ALA A 299 17.61 1.32 -8.92
N GLN A 300 17.82 1.71 -10.19
CA GLN A 300 19.16 1.85 -10.78
C GLN A 300 19.93 3.01 -10.15
N GLN A 301 19.28 4.15 -9.88
CA GLN A 301 19.88 5.29 -9.20
C GLN A 301 20.27 4.95 -7.76
N GLU A 302 19.42 4.25 -7.02
CA GLU A 302 19.73 3.78 -5.66
C GLU A 302 20.90 2.81 -5.63
N LEU A 303 20.97 1.86 -6.58
CA LEU A 303 22.07 0.90 -6.69
C LEU A 303 23.40 1.62 -6.98
N ALA A 304 23.43 2.54 -7.95
CA ALA A 304 24.61 3.33 -8.28
C ALA A 304 25.09 4.20 -7.10
N ALA A 305 24.17 4.80 -6.34
CA ALA A 305 24.51 5.58 -5.16
C ALA A 305 25.13 4.72 -4.04
N SER A 306 24.65 3.49 -3.86
CA SER A 306 25.19 2.54 -2.87
C SER A 306 26.60 2.07 -3.22
N GLU A 307 26.87 1.80 -4.50
CA GLU A 307 28.18 1.42 -5.00
C GLU A 307 29.20 2.56 -4.90
N GLY A 308 28.79 3.80 -5.19
CA GLY A 308 29.64 5.01 -5.08
C GLY A 308 30.04 5.35 -3.63
N SER A 309 29.17 5.10 -2.66
CA SER A 309 29.46 5.33 -1.23
C SER A 309 30.40 4.26 -0.63
N GLY A 310 30.38 3.02 -1.17
CA GLY A 310 31.29 1.94 -0.76
C GLY A 310 32.74 2.13 -1.23
N ALA A 311 32.94 2.86 -2.34
CA ALA A 311 34.28 3.10 -2.91
C ALA A 311 35.07 4.22 -2.18
N SER A 312 34.41 5.11 -1.45
CA SER A 312 35.08 6.21 -0.73
C SER A 312 35.56 5.84 0.69
N GLY A 313 35.23 4.64 1.19
CA GLY A 313 35.62 4.17 2.53
C GLY A 313 36.91 3.36 2.62
N SER A 314 37.58 3.03 1.48
CA SER A 314 38.72 2.08 1.49
C SER A 314 40.12 2.71 1.27
N SER A 315 40.29 4.02 1.41
CA SER A 315 41.58 4.68 1.19
C SER A 315 42.09 5.51 2.37
N LEU A 316 42.03 5.01 3.62
CA LEU A 316 42.78 5.55 4.74
C LEU A 316 42.94 4.52 5.86
N SER A 317 44.01 3.74 5.83
CA SER A 317 44.94 3.43 6.92
C SER A 317 45.73 2.15 6.66
N ALA A 318 46.90 2.32 6.08
CA ALA A 318 48.02 1.40 6.24
C ALA A 318 49.10 2.17 6.97
N ALA A 319 49.11 2.17 8.31
CA ALA A 319 50.28 2.42 9.12
C ALA A 319 50.04 1.88 10.54
N GLY A 320 50.63 0.76 10.84
CA GLY A 320 51.36 0.36 12.02
C GLY A 320 50.67 0.38 13.39
N ALA A 321 50.50 -0.82 13.98
CA ALA A 321 51.23 -1.24 15.17
C ALA A 321 50.69 -2.57 15.72
N SER A 322 51.67 -3.41 16.01
CA SER A 322 51.60 -4.70 16.70
C SER A 322 51.01 -4.67 18.10
N GLY A 323 50.26 -5.69 18.52
CA GLY A 323 50.07 -5.94 19.96
C GLY A 323 48.90 -6.85 20.31
N SER A 324 49.29 -8.13 20.62
CA SER A 324 48.73 -9.10 21.58
C SER A 324 47.27 -9.56 21.52
N ALA A 325 47.19 -10.86 21.48
CA ALA A 325 46.06 -11.78 21.58
C ALA A 325 45.28 -11.68 22.91
N ALA A 326 43.96 -11.80 22.84
CA ALA A 326 43.16 -12.57 23.80
C ALA A 326 41.80 -12.89 23.17
N GLY A 327 41.49 -14.17 23.15
CA GLY A 327 40.27 -14.70 22.49
C GLY A 327 38.97 -14.34 23.15
N ARG A 328 37.94 -14.25 22.34
CA ARG A 328 36.55 -14.50 22.76
C ARG A 328 35.79 -15.13 21.57
N ALA A 329 35.14 -16.24 21.87
CA ALA A 329 34.32 -17.02 20.99
C ALA A 329 33.10 -16.19 20.49
N THR A 330 32.91 -16.15 19.18
CA THR A 330 31.67 -15.72 18.55
C THR A 330 30.77 -16.92 18.34
N THR A 331 29.67 -16.96 19.06
CA THR A 331 28.56 -17.90 18.80
C THR A 331 27.79 -17.43 17.57
N ASP A 332 27.93 -18.18 16.52
CA ASP A 332 27.13 -18.11 15.29
C ASP A 332 25.72 -18.61 15.61
N SER A 333 24.73 -17.71 15.54
CA SER A 333 23.30 -18.07 15.67
C SER A 333 22.59 -17.78 14.35
N THR A 334 22.82 -18.64 13.36
CA THR A 334 21.93 -18.81 12.22
C THR A 334 20.64 -19.50 12.71
N GLN A 335 19.64 -18.71 13.10
CA GLN A 335 18.28 -19.23 13.28
C GLN A 335 17.61 -19.38 11.91
N SER A 336 17.53 -20.61 11.45
CA SER A 336 16.66 -21.03 10.36
C SER A 336 15.19 -20.87 10.79
N LEU A 337 14.42 -20.10 10.03
CA LEU A 337 12.98 -19.97 10.19
C LEU A 337 12.28 -21.32 9.86
N PRO A 338 11.28 -21.73 10.65
CA PRO A 338 10.55 -22.96 10.37
C PRO A 338 9.63 -22.84 9.14
N PRO A 339 9.33 -23.94 8.44
CA PRO A 339 8.46 -23.94 7.27
C PRO A 339 7.01 -23.64 7.65
N ILE A 340 6.38 -22.79 6.86
CA ILE A 340 4.96 -22.43 6.96
C ILE A 340 4.12 -23.61 6.47
N GLN A 341 3.32 -24.19 7.33
CA GLN A 341 2.27 -25.15 6.95
C GLN A 341 1.02 -24.42 6.45
N PRO A 342 0.15 -25.09 5.63
CA PRO A 342 -0.82 -24.53 4.71
C PRO A 342 -1.97 -23.73 5.36
#